data_e91dd45d172bdaada797e79717a13aec
#
_entry.id   e91dd45d172bdaada797e79717a13aec
#
_cell.length_a   1.000
_cell.length_b   1.000
_cell.length_c   1.000
_cell.angle_alpha   90.00
_cell.angle_beta   90.00
_cell.angle_gamma   90.00
#
_symmetry.space_group_name_H-M   'P 1'
#
loop_
_entity.id
_entity.type
_entity.pdbx_description
1 polymer ?
#
loop_
_entity_poly.entity_id
_entity_poly.type
_entity_poly.pdbx_seq_one_letter_code
_entity_poly.pdbx_strand_id
1 'polypeptide(L)'
;MNELFSVKGKVVVITGGTGVLGGVIAEYLAGEGAKVVILGRKKDAGDAVLNKIKDQGNEAIFLQSDVLNKESLIENRNEILEKYGRLDALINAAGGNMPGATIAPTGTFFDLNIDDFDSVLRLNLTGTVLPTQIFLEPMVKQGKGSIINITSMAAFRPMTRVAGYAAAKAGISNFTMYMAHETALKFGEGIRVNAIAPGFFITEQNRSLLTNPDGTFTERGKDVIRQTPFRRFGRPDELCGTAQYLISDASSFVTGTVAVVDGGFNTFAM
;
A
#
# COMPACT_ATOMS: atom_id res chain seq x y z
N MET A 1 16.15 -20.63 -4.06
CA MET A 1 15.45 -19.41 -4.58
C MET A 1 16.49 -18.60 -5.34
N ASN A 2 16.13 -17.97 -6.45
CA ASN A 2 17.06 -17.11 -7.18
C ASN A 2 17.44 -15.90 -6.31
N GLU A 3 18.72 -15.67 -6.07
CA GLU A 3 19.21 -14.60 -5.19
C GLU A 3 18.72 -13.21 -5.59
N LEU A 4 18.49 -12.97 -6.89
CA LEU A 4 17.97 -11.70 -7.40
C LEU A 4 16.61 -11.31 -6.78
N PHE A 5 15.75 -12.28 -6.51
CA PHE A 5 14.41 -12.04 -5.92
C PHE A 5 14.42 -12.16 -4.40
N SER A 6 15.55 -12.41 -3.77
CA SER A 6 15.64 -12.63 -2.34
C SER A 6 15.34 -11.35 -1.56
N VAL A 7 14.47 -11.49 -0.56
CA VAL A 7 14.21 -10.47 0.46
C VAL A 7 14.68 -10.91 1.85
N LYS A 8 15.38 -12.05 1.91
CA LYS A 8 15.85 -12.63 3.16
C LYS A 8 16.75 -11.66 3.94
N GLY A 9 16.41 -11.46 5.20
CA GLY A 9 17.11 -10.58 6.13
C GLY A 9 16.89 -9.08 5.90
N LYS A 10 16.15 -8.68 4.84
CA LYS A 10 15.77 -7.27 4.63
C LYS A 10 14.76 -6.82 5.69
N VAL A 11 14.95 -5.63 6.24
CA VAL A 11 14.00 -4.99 7.17
C VAL A 11 12.98 -4.22 6.36
N VAL A 12 11.71 -4.65 6.42
CA VAL A 12 10.61 -4.11 5.64
C VAL A 12 9.55 -3.51 6.55
N VAL A 13 9.35 -2.20 6.45
CA VAL A 13 8.29 -1.47 7.18
C VAL A 13 7.04 -1.37 6.31
N ILE A 14 5.88 -1.71 6.89
CA ILE A 14 4.59 -1.69 6.17
C ILE A 14 3.59 -0.85 6.95
N THR A 15 3.30 0.37 6.47
CA THR A 15 2.19 1.15 7.02
C THR A 15 0.86 0.56 6.59
N GLY A 16 -0.15 0.59 7.47
CA GLY A 16 -1.41 -0.10 7.17
C GLY A 16 -1.26 -1.63 7.09
N GLY A 17 -0.19 -2.19 7.64
CA GLY A 17 0.07 -3.62 7.67
C GLY A 17 -0.93 -4.46 8.48
N THR A 18 -1.87 -3.80 9.15
CA THR A 18 -3.02 -4.44 9.82
C THR A 18 -4.26 -4.57 8.92
N GLY A 19 -4.23 -3.99 7.73
CA GLY A 19 -5.30 -4.10 6.73
C GLY A 19 -5.17 -5.36 5.87
N VAL A 20 -6.20 -5.68 5.08
CA VAL A 20 -6.24 -6.93 4.29
C VAL A 20 -5.04 -7.05 3.35
N LEU A 21 -4.77 -6.04 2.53
CA LEU A 21 -3.68 -6.09 1.55
C LEU A 21 -2.31 -5.99 2.22
N GLY A 22 -2.15 -5.03 3.15
CA GLY A 22 -0.89 -4.85 3.88
C GLY A 22 -0.53 -6.05 4.75
N GLY A 23 -1.52 -6.68 5.40
CA GLY A 23 -1.33 -7.87 6.24
C GLY A 23 -0.87 -9.08 5.43
N VAL A 24 -1.52 -9.35 4.28
CA VAL A 24 -1.12 -10.46 3.40
C VAL A 24 0.28 -10.26 2.83
N ILE A 25 0.64 -9.03 2.44
CA ILE A 25 2.01 -8.71 2.00
C ILE A 25 3.00 -8.91 3.16
N ALA A 26 2.64 -8.52 4.40
CA ALA A 26 3.46 -8.72 5.59
C ALA A 26 3.72 -10.20 5.89
N GLU A 27 2.66 -11.02 5.92
CA GLU A 27 2.74 -12.46 6.12
C GLU A 27 3.61 -13.13 5.04
N TYR A 28 3.39 -12.78 3.78
CA TYR A 28 4.17 -13.32 2.65
C TYR A 28 5.65 -12.97 2.74
N LEU A 29 5.99 -11.68 2.92
CA LEU A 29 7.39 -11.25 2.96
C LEU A 29 8.13 -11.83 4.16
N ALA A 30 7.47 -11.99 5.31
CA ALA A 30 8.03 -12.68 6.47
C ALA A 30 8.32 -14.16 6.14
N GLY A 31 7.42 -14.85 5.43
CA GLY A 31 7.62 -16.21 4.93
C GLY A 31 8.80 -16.34 3.96
N GLU A 32 9.11 -15.29 3.21
CA GLU A 32 10.29 -15.21 2.34
C GLU A 32 11.58 -14.80 3.10
N GLY A 33 11.51 -14.71 4.44
CA GLY A 33 12.63 -14.45 5.33
C GLY A 33 12.97 -12.98 5.55
N ALA A 34 12.09 -12.06 5.18
CA ALA A 34 12.23 -10.66 5.58
C ALA A 34 11.91 -10.45 7.07
N LYS A 35 12.52 -9.45 7.69
CA LYS A 35 12.18 -8.95 9.03
C LYS A 35 11.10 -7.88 8.88
N VAL A 36 9.87 -8.21 9.23
CA VAL A 36 8.73 -7.35 8.93
C VAL A 36 8.36 -6.48 10.13
N VAL A 37 8.19 -5.19 9.88
CA VAL A 37 7.66 -4.22 10.85
C VAL A 37 6.28 -3.78 10.40
N ILE A 38 5.27 -4.16 11.18
CA ILE A 38 3.87 -3.83 10.92
C ILE A 38 3.54 -2.53 11.65
N LEU A 39 3.14 -1.49 10.90
CA LEU A 39 2.64 -0.25 11.47
C LEU A 39 1.12 -0.16 11.30
N GLY A 40 0.42 0.16 12.39
CA GLY A 40 -1.04 0.30 12.39
C GLY A 40 -1.58 0.91 13.66
N ARG A 41 -2.80 1.47 13.60
CA ARG A 41 -3.41 2.19 14.72
C ARG A 41 -4.02 1.28 15.81
N LYS A 42 -4.53 0.12 15.40
CA LYS A 42 -5.27 -0.80 16.29
C LYS A 42 -4.36 -1.92 16.76
N LYS A 43 -4.11 -1.97 18.07
CA LYS A 43 -3.23 -2.96 18.69
C LYS A 43 -3.71 -4.39 18.41
N ASP A 44 -5.00 -4.68 18.65
CA ASP A 44 -5.54 -6.05 18.48
C ASP A 44 -5.39 -6.57 17.04
N ALA A 45 -5.60 -5.69 16.04
CA ALA A 45 -5.40 -6.04 14.64
C ALA A 45 -3.90 -6.24 14.31
N GLY A 46 -3.02 -5.48 14.94
CA GLY A 46 -1.58 -5.64 14.82
C GLY A 46 -1.11 -6.97 15.42
N ASP A 47 -1.53 -7.27 16.64
CA ASP A 47 -1.22 -8.51 17.33
C ASP A 47 -1.73 -9.74 16.56
N ALA A 48 -2.91 -9.64 15.93
CA ALA A 48 -3.45 -10.73 15.11
C ALA A 48 -2.57 -11.07 13.90
N VAL A 49 -2.07 -10.05 13.16
CA VAL A 49 -1.15 -10.27 12.03
C VAL A 49 0.22 -10.75 12.54
N LEU A 50 0.72 -10.14 13.62
CA LEU A 50 1.99 -10.52 14.24
C LEU A 50 2.00 -11.99 14.67
N ASN A 51 0.93 -12.46 15.33
CA ASN A 51 0.82 -13.84 15.81
C ASN A 51 0.81 -14.83 14.63
N LYS A 52 0.05 -14.56 13.56
CA LYS A 52 0.06 -15.39 12.35
C LYS A 52 1.47 -15.56 11.77
N ILE A 53 2.26 -14.48 11.73
CA ILE A 53 3.65 -14.53 11.24
C ILE A 53 4.53 -15.35 12.18
N LYS A 54 4.41 -15.13 13.50
CA LYS A 54 5.19 -15.85 14.52
C LYS A 54 4.86 -17.34 14.60
N ASP A 55 3.59 -17.69 14.48
CA ASP A 55 3.13 -19.08 14.49
C ASP A 55 3.71 -19.89 13.32
N GLN A 56 4.10 -19.22 12.24
CA GLN A 56 4.81 -19.81 11.11
C GLN A 56 6.34 -19.84 11.29
N GLY A 57 6.85 -19.40 12.47
CA GLY A 57 8.28 -19.37 12.76
C GLY A 57 9.03 -18.18 12.16
N ASN A 58 8.32 -17.17 11.64
CA ASN A 58 8.90 -16.02 10.96
C ASN A 58 9.11 -14.81 11.89
N GLU A 59 9.96 -13.85 11.49
CA GLU A 59 10.32 -12.69 12.29
C GLU A 59 9.48 -11.47 11.91
N ALA A 60 8.74 -10.94 12.88
CA ALA A 60 8.04 -9.66 12.74
C ALA A 60 7.92 -8.94 14.10
N ILE A 61 7.66 -7.63 14.03
CA ILE A 61 7.19 -6.81 15.15
C ILE A 61 6.00 -5.96 14.73
N PHE A 62 5.17 -5.61 15.70
CA PHE A 62 4.11 -4.62 15.53
C PHE A 62 4.43 -3.39 16.36
N LEU A 63 4.37 -2.21 15.75
CA LEU A 63 4.46 -0.91 16.42
C LEU A 63 3.18 -0.13 16.17
N GLN A 64 2.56 0.34 17.25
CA GLN A 64 1.37 1.16 17.13
C GLN A 64 1.74 2.52 16.52
N SER A 65 1.06 2.93 15.46
CA SER A 65 1.43 4.11 14.69
C SER A 65 0.24 4.72 13.98
N ASP A 66 0.17 6.04 13.96
CA ASP A 66 -0.66 6.81 13.03
C ASP A 66 0.24 7.46 11.98
N VAL A 67 -0.04 7.19 10.70
CA VAL A 67 0.74 7.76 9.57
C VAL A 67 0.64 9.28 9.45
N LEU A 68 -0.27 9.90 10.17
CA LEU A 68 -0.42 11.36 10.28
C LEU A 68 0.24 11.97 11.51
N ASN A 69 0.82 11.15 12.40
CA ASN A 69 1.53 11.60 13.59
C ASN A 69 3.04 11.47 13.38
N LYS A 70 3.69 12.63 13.21
CA LYS A 70 5.13 12.73 12.92
C LYS A 70 6.00 12.17 14.06
N GLU A 71 5.64 12.51 15.28
CA GLU A 71 6.36 12.11 16.49
C GLU A 71 6.35 10.58 16.64
N SER A 72 5.19 9.97 16.54
CA SER A 72 5.04 8.49 16.58
C SER A 72 5.86 7.79 15.49
N LEU A 73 5.87 8.33 14.26
CA LEU A 73 6.68 7.77 13.18
C LEU A 73 8.18 7.88 13.42
N ILE A 74 8.64 8.98 14.03
CA ILE A 74 10.05 9.16 14.43
C ILE A 74 10.43 8.15 15.51
N GLU A 75 9.60 7.98 16.53
CA GLU A 75 9.79 6.98 17.59
C GLU A 75 9.87 5.57 17.00
N ASN A 76 8.92 5.20 16.15
CA ASN A 76 8.93 3.90 15.46
C ASN A 76 10.22 3.71 14.63
N ARG A 77 10.64 4.73 13.86
CA ARG A 77 11.91 4.67 13.11
C ARG A 77 13.10 4.39 14.02
N ASN A 78 13.19 5.09 15.16
CA ASN A 78 14.30 4.94 16.10
C ASN A 78 14.32 3.53 16.71
N GLU A 79 13.15 3.00 17.12
CA GLU A 79 13.01 1.63 17.63
C GLU A 79 13.43 0.58 16.58
N ILE A 80 13.04 0.77 15.32
CA ILE A 80 13.45 -0.10 14.21
C ILE A 80 14.96 -0.09 14.04
N LEU A 81 15.59 1.08 14.07
CA LEU A 81 17.03 1.22 13.90
C LEU A 81 17.80 0.66 15.10
N GLU A 82 17.31 0.85 16.32
CA GLU A 82 17.89 0.24 17.51
C GLU A 82 17.85 -1.29 17.43
N LYS A 83 16.71 -1.86 17.01
CA LYS A 83 16.52 -3.32 16.95
C LYS A 83 17.27 -3.98 15.80
N TYR A 84 17.24 -3.39 14.61
CA TYR A 84 17.73 -4.02 13.38
C TYR A 84 18.95 -3.36 12.76
N GLY A 85 19.31 -2.15 13.17
CA GLY A 85 20.44 -1.39 12.64
C GLY A 85 20.27 -0.86 11.22
N ARG A 86 19.16 -1.18 10.55
CA ARG A 86 18.91 -0.85 9.14
C ARG A 86 17.43 -0.80 8.81
N LEU A 87 17.12 -0.21 7.65
CA LEU A 87 15.79 -0.24 7.04
C LEU A 87 15.94 -0.35 5.52
N ASP A 88 15.45 -1.44 4.93
CA ASP A 88 15.67 -1.75 3.51
C ASP A 88 14.50 -1.38 2.62
N ALA A 89 13.28 -1.49 3.14
CA ALA A 89 12.10 -1.14 2.37
C ALA A 89 10.99 -0.52 3.23
N LEU A 90 10.24 0.39 2.60
CA LEU A 90 8.99 0.95 3.11
C LEU A 90 7.86 0.64 2.13
N ILE A 91 6.78 0.04 2.62
CA ILE A 91 5.53 -0.10 1.87
C ILE A 91 4.49 0.81 2.50
N ASN A 92 4.10 1.85 1.78
CA ASN A 92 3.03 2.76 2.17
C ASN A 92 1.69 2.17 1.73
N ALA A 93 1.07 1.35 2.60
CA ALA A 93 -0.22 0.72 2.35
C ALA A 93 -1.36 1.26 3.25
N ALA A 94 -1.07 2.23 4.12
CA ALA A 94 -2.09 2.92 4.87
C ALA A 94 -2.96 3.78 3.94
N GLY A 95 -4.26 3.67 4.08
CA GLY A 95 -5.21 4.43 3.26
C GLY A 95 -6.63 3.91 3.42
N GLY A 96 -7.55 4.57 2.76
CA GLY A 96 -8.96 4.20 2.79
C GLY A 96 -9.86 5.32 2.32
N ASN A 97 -11.17 5.09 2.40
CA ASN A 97 -12.19 6.08 2.11
C ASN A 97 -13.10 6.28 3.32
N MET A 98 -13.91 7.33 3.29
CA MET A 98 -14.89 7.65 4.33
C MET A 98 -16.31 7.68 3.74
N PRO A 99 -17.34 7.34 4.53
CA PRO A 99 -18.72 7.34 4.05
C PRO A 99 -19.16 8.67 3.45
N GLY A 100 -18.89 9.81 4.11
CA GLY A 100 -19.28 11.14 3.63
C GLY A 100 -18.45 11.64 2.43
N ALA A 101 -17.28 11.03 2.17
CA ALA A 101 -16.51 11.27 0.94
C ALA A 101 -16.95 10.33 -0.21
N THR A 102 -17.99 9.53 -0.02
CA THR A 102 -18.56 8.61 -1.02
C THR A 102 -19.95 9.07 -1.42
N ILE A 103 -20.11 9.54 -2.64
CA ILE A 103 -21.42 9.96 -3.17
C ILE A 103 -22.34 8.75 -3.28
N ALA A 104 -23.55 8.83 -2.73
CA ALA A 104 -24.55 7.75 -2.80
C ALA A 104 -24.96 7.48 -4.25
N PRO A 105 -25.50 6.27 -4.60
CA PRO A 105 -25.94 5.98 -5.98
C PRO A 105 -26.98 6.95 -6.52
N THR A 106 -27.85 7.48 -5.65
CA THR A 106 -28.90 8.44 -5.98
C THR A 106 -28.46 9.91 -5.73
N GLY A 107 -27.25 10.11 -5.20
CA GLY A 107 -26.71 11.42 -4.90
C GLY A 107 -25.98 12.05 -6.09
N THR A 108 -25.61 13.30 -5.88
CA THR A 108 -24.88 14.13 -6.84
C THR A 108 -23.58 14.64 -6.22
N PHE A 109 -22.75 15.34 -6.99
CA PHE A 109 -21.53 15.97 -6.49
C PHE A 109 -21.80 16.99 -5.37
N PHE A 110 -22.98 17.60 -5.34
CA PHE A 110 -23.36 18.56 -4.30
C PHE A 110 -23.56 17.91 -2.91
N ASP A 111 -23.71 16.60 -2.84
CA ASP A 111 -23.85 15.85 -1.59
C ASP A 111 -22.50 15.45 -0.98
N LEU A 112 -21.38 15.82 -1.62
CA LEU A 112 -20.04 15.51 -1.13
C LEU A 112 -19.73 16.34 0.13
N ASN A 113 -19.38 15.65 1.22
CA ASN A 113 -18.89 16.31 2.43
C ASN A 113 -17.42 16.70 2.25
N ILE A 114 -17.11 18.00 2.32
CA ILE A 114 -15.76 18.53 2.08
C ILE A 114 -14.79 18.15 3.21
N ASP A 115 -15.23 18.12 4.47
CA ASP A 115 -14.37 17.74 5.60
C ASP A 115 -13.95 16.27 5.49
N ASP A 116 -14.88 15.38 5.08
CA ASP A 116 -14.57 13.98 4.81
C ASP A 116 -13.68 13.82 3.57
N PHE A 117 -13.90 14.62 2.53
CA PHE A 117 -13.04 14.68 1.36
C PHE A 117 -11.60 15.04 1.74
N ASP A 118 -11.40 16.10 2.54
CA ASP A 118 -10.09 16.52 3.04
C ASP A 118 -9.45 15.46 3.94
N SER A 119 -10.25 14.82 4.78
CA SER A 119 -9.80 13.72 5.64
C SER A 119 -9.29 12.53 4.82
N VAL A 120 -9.96 12.21 3.70
CA VAL A 120 -9.51 11.17 2.75
C VAL A 120 -8.21 11.57 2.05
N LEU A 121 -8.08 12.83 1.61
CA LEU A 121 -6.83 13.35 1.04
C LEU A 121 -5.68 13.26 2.05
N ARG A 122 -5.90 13.73 3.28
CA ARG A 122 -4.89 13.65 4.35
C ARG A 122 -4.47 12.21 4.63
N LEU A 123 -5.42 11.31 4.85
CA LEU A 123 -5.10 9.91 5.16
C LEU A 123 -4.29 9.25 4.04
N ASN A 124 -4.72 9.40 2.80
CA ASN A 124 -4.08 8.70 1.68
C ASN A 124 -2.79 9.40 1.21
N LEU A 125 -2.84 10.70 0.92
CA LEU A 125 -1.70 11.42 0.35
C LEU A 125 -0.68 11.82 1.42
N THR A 126 -1.08 12.60 2.44
CA THR A 126 -0.17 12.99 3.52
C THR A 126 0.31 11.77 4.30
N GLY A 127 -0.57 10.76 4.53
CA GLY A 127 -0.22 9.48 5.15
C GLY A 127 0.71 8.59 4.32
N THR A 128 1.02 8.95 3.07
CA THR A 128 2.10 8.37 2.25
C THR A 128 3.35 9.25 2.29
N VAL A 129 3.18 10.56 2.17
CA VAL A 129 4.30 11.52 2.13
C VAL A 129 5.08 11.55 3.45
N LEU A 130 4.39 11.64 4.58
CA LEU A 130 5.02 11.77 5.90
C LEU A 130 5.83 10.54 6.30
N PRO A 131 5.35 9.30 6.21
CA PRO A 131 6.20 8.13 6.44
C PRO A 131 7.37 8.06 5.45
N THR A 132 7.16 8.40 4.18
CA THR A 132 8.25 8.45 3.20
C THR A 132 9.35 9.42 3.66
N GLN A 133 9.02 10.62 4.12
CA GLN A 133 9.99 11.59 4.62
C GLN A 133 10.81 11.05 5.79
N ILE A 134 10.18 10.34 6.72
CA ILE A 134 10.81 9.87 7.96
C ILE A 134 11.65 8.61 7.72
N PHE A 135 11.12 7.64 6.99
CA PHE A 135 11.80 6.36 6.77
C PHE A 135 12.80 6.38 5.61
N LEU A 136 12.76 7.37 4.73
CA LEU A 136 13.78 7.59 3.70
C LEU A 136 15.13 7.99 4.30
N GLU A 137 15.15 8.74 5.39
CA GLU A 137 16.39 9.25 5.98
C GLU A 137 17.42 8.14 6.30
N PRO A 138 17.08 7.05 7.02
CA PRO A 138 18.01 5.95 7.22
C PRO A 138 18.41 5.23 5.92
N MET A 139 17.52 5.10 4.94
CA MET A 139 17.87 4.51 3.65
C MET A 139 18.93 5.34 2.91
N VAL A 140 18.81 6.67 2.96
CA VAL A 140 19.80 7.58 2.37
C VAL A 140 21.15 7.44 3.07
N LYS A 141 21.18 7.39 4.41
CA LYS A 141 22.41 7.20 5.19
C LYS A 141 23.10 5.87 4.88
N GLN A 142 22.35 4.81 4.60
CA GLN A 142 22.92 3.51 4.24
C GLN A 142 23.19 3.35 2.73
N GLY A 143 22.78 4.34 1.91
CA GLY A 143 23.00 4.34 0.44
C GLY A 143 22.13 3.34 -0.33
N LYS A 144 21.15 2.68 0.30
CA LYS A 144 20.29 1.69 -0.35
C LYS A 144 18.89 1.64 0.29
N GLY A 145 17.84 1.58 -0.55
CA GLY A 145 16.47 1.45 -0.07
C GLY A 145 15.45 1.28 -1.20
N SER A 146 14.29 0.72 -0.87
CA SER A 146 13.15 0.62 -1.79
C SER A 146 11.88 1.12 -1.14
N ILE A 147 11.20 2.07 -1.77
CA ILE A 147 9.91 2.57 -1.32
C ILE A 147 8.84 2.12 -2.30
N ILE A 148 7.76 1.56 -1.79
CA ILE A 148 6.60 1.11 -2.56
C ILE A 148 5.36 1.84 -2.04
N ASN A 149 4.71 2.59 -2.90
CA ASN A 149 3.46 3.27 -2.58
C ASN A 149 2.27 2.47 -3.13
N ILE A 150 1.26 2.21 -2.32
CA ILE A 150 0.02 1.59 -2.80
C ILE A 150 -0.91 2.69 -3.33
N THR A 151 -0.98 2.78 -4.66
CA THR A 151 -1.93 3.63 -5.38
C THR A 151 -3.23 2.86 -5.70
N SER A 152 -3.87 3.05 -6.84
CA SER A 152 -5.13 2.37 -7.22
C SER A 152 -5.39 2.57 -8.70
N MET A 153 -6.27 1.75 -9.29
CA MET A 153 -6.87 2.04 -10.59
C MET A 153 -7.62 3.37 -10.63
N ALA A 154 -8.10 3.86 -9.48
CA ALA A 154 -8.70 5.19 -9.36
C ALA A 154 -7.74 6.34 -9.72
N ALA A 155 -6.42 6.10 -9.76
CA ALA A 155 -5.44 7.08 -10.21
C ALA A 155 -5.38 7.24 -11.73
N PHE A 156 -5.84 6.24 -12.50
CA PHE A 156 -5.75 6.18 -13.95
C PHE A 156 -7.10 6.38 -14.64
N ARG A 157 -8.16 5.94 -13.98
CA ARG A 157 -9.53 6.00 -14.52
C ARG A 157 -10.45 6.67 -13.50
N PRO A 158 -11.37 7.53 -13.94
CA PRO A 158 -12.35 8.12 -13.05
C PRO A 158 -13.25 7.01 -12.48
N MET A 159 -13.13 6.78 -11.18
CA MET A 159 -14.02 5.87 -10.47
C MET A 159 -15.23 6.65 -9.96
N THR A 160 -16.42 6.14 -10.23
CA THR A 160 -17.65 6.75 -9.73
C THR A 160 -17.65 6.83 -8.20
N ARG A 161 -18.21 7.90 -7.66
CA ARG A 161 -18.55 8.09 -6.24
C ARG A 161 -17.38 8.39 -5.29
N VAL A 162 -16.13 8.28 -5.68
CA VAL A 162 -14.95 8.34 -4.76
C VAL A 162 -13.94 9.41 -5.19
N ALA A 163 -14.42 10.65 -5.40
CA ALA A 163 -13.62 11.75 -5.94
C ALA A 163 -12.35 12.03 -5.10
N GLY A 164 -12.46 12.14 -3.77
CA GLY A 164 -11.33 12.42 -2.89
C GLY A 164 -10.29 11.29 -2.89
N TYR A 165 -10.76 10.04 -2.87
CA TYR A 165 -9.86 8.89 -2.98
C TYR A 165 -9.13 8.85 -4.32
N ALA A 166 -9.83 9.08 -5.43
CA ALA A 166 -9.23 9.11 -6.77
C ALA A 166 -8.16 10.22 -6.88
N ALA A 167 -8.49 11.42 -6.42
CA ALA A 167 -7.54 12.55 -6.40
C ALA A 167 -6.29 12.22 -5.56
N ALA A 168 -6.46 11.65 -4.36
CA ALA A 168 -5.34 11.23 -3.51
C ALA A 168 -4.46 10.19 -4.20
N LYS A 169 -5.06 9.17 -4.82
CA LYS A 169 -4.32 8.08 -5.50
C LYS A 169 -3.61 8.55 -6.76
N ALA A 170 -4.17 9.49 -7.51
CA ALA A 170 -3.49 10.18 -8.61
C ALA A 170 -2.28 10.98 -8.07
N GLY A 171 -2.48 11.72 -6.97
CA GLY A 171 -1.39 12.43 -6.27
C GLY A 171 -0.25 11.50 -5.83
N ILE A 172 -0.57 10.31 -5.28
CA ILE A 172 0.44 9.32 -4.90
C ILE A 172 1.22 8.81 -6.12
N SER A 173 0.56 8.58 -7.25
CA SER A 173 1.24 8.15 -8.48
C SER A 173 2.22 9.21 -8.98
N ASN A 174 1.84 10.48 -8.98
CA ASN A 174 2.73 11.59 -9.33
C ASN A 174 3.85 11.77 -8.29
N PHE A 175 3.54 11.71 -6.99
CA PHE A 175 4.52 11.76 -5.91
C PHE A 175 5.57 10.66 -6.02
N THR A 176 5.18 9.45 -6.44
CA THR A 176 6.10 8.34 -6.69
C THR A 176 7.13 8.69 -7.77
N MET A 177 6.70 9.25 -8.90
CA MET A 177 7.58 9.67 -9.99
C MET A 177 8.48 10.83 -9.56
N TYR A 178 7.94 11.82 -8.84
CA TYR A 178 8.73 12.92 -8.28
C TYR A 178 9.82 12.39 -7.35
N MET A 179 9.47 11.53 -6.41
CA MET A 179 10.43 10.98 -5.44
C MET A 179 11.50 10.10 -6.09
N ALA A 180 11.14 9.32 -7.12
CA ALA A 180 12.11 8.54 -7.87
C ALA A 180 13.16 9.43 -8.55
N HIS A 181 12.73 10.52 -9.16
CA HIS A 181 13.62 11.52 -9.76
C HIS A 181 14.49 12.23 -8.71
N GLU A 182 13.86 12.76 -7.66
CA GLU A 182 14.52 13.49 -6.58
C GLU A 182 15.58 12.64 -5.86
N THR A 183 15.25 11.38 -5.52
CA THR A 183 16.18 10.51 -4.81
C THR A 183 17.35 10.07 -5.70
N ALA A 184 17.10 9.77 -6.97
CA ALA A 184 18.15 9.37 -7.91
C ALA A 184 19.17 10.49 -8.13
N LEU A 185 18.71 11.74 -8.32
CA LEU A 185 19.61 12.87 -8.52
C LEU A 185 20.40 13.27 -7.28
N LYS A 186 19.78 13.21 -6.10
CA LYS A 186 20.42 13.70 -4.86
C LYS A 186 21.18 12.64 -4.09
N PHE A 187 20.76 11.38 -4.15
CA PHE A 187 21.28 10.29 -3.31
C PHE A 187 21.79 9.10 -4.12
N GLY A 188 21.73 9.15 -5.45
CA GLY A 188 22.24 8.12 -6.34
C GLY A 188 21.27 6.96 -6.58
N GLU A 189 21.73 5.96 -7.35
CA GLU A 189 20.92 4.84 -7.85
C GLU A 189 20.47 3.83 -6.78
N GLY A 190 21.05 3.91 -5.58
CA GLY A 190 20.73 2.97 -4.49
C GLY A 190 19.33 3.12 -3.91
N ILE A 191 18.65 4.25 -4.13
CA ILE A 191 17.29 4.52 -3.62
C ILE A 191 16.29 4.44 -4.77
N ARG A 192 15.33 3.54 -4.65
CA ARG A 192 14.27 3.35 -5.65
C ARG A 192 12.90 3.63 -5.06
N VAL A 193 12.05 4.32 -5.81
CA VAL A 193 10.68 4.64 -5.40
C VAL A 193 9.73 4.24 -6.50
N ASN A 194 8.83 3.29 -6.19
CA ASN A 194 7.85 2.76 -7.14
C ASN A 194 6.46 2.71 -6.51
N ALA A 195 5.46 2.38 -7.29
CA ALA A 195 4.12 2.15 -6.79
C ALA A 195 3.53 0.84 -7.33
N ILE A 196 2.56 0.30 -6.59
CA ILE A 196 1.66 -0.75 -7.06
C ILE A 196 0.26 -0.15 -7.15
N ALA A 197 -0.41 -0.38 -8.27
CA ALA A 197 -1.80 0.02 -8.48
C ALA A 197 -2.68 -1.24 -8.51
N PRO A 198 -3.30 -1.61 -7.39
CA PRO A 198 -4.24 -2.71 -7.34
C PRO A 198 -5.51 -2.40 -8.13
N GLY A 199 -6.05 -3.42 -8.81
CA GLY A 199 -7.41 -3.43 -9.29
C GLY A 199 -8.43 -3.62 -8.16
N PHE A 200 -9.45 -4.42 -8.42
CA PHE A 200 -10.46 -4.70 -7.41
C PHE A 200 -10.16 -6.00 -6.65
N PHE A 201 -9.84 -5.83 -5.36
CA PHE A 201 -9.65 -6.88 -4.37
C PHE A 201 -10.74 -6.73 -3.31
N ILE A 202 -11.36 -7.83 -2.89
CA ILE A 202 -12.35 -7.75 -1.82
C ILE A 202 -11.62 -7.52 -0.49
N THR A 203 -11.96 -6.40 0.15
CA THR A 203 -11.47 -6.01 1.48
C THR A 203 -12.64 -5.73 2.40
N GLU A 204 -12.40 -5.57 3.70
CA GLU A 204 -13.48 -5.20 4.64
C GLU A 204 -14.14 -3.86 4.25
N GLN A 205 -13.37 -2.91 3.72
CA GLN A 205 -13.88 -1.58 3.33
C GLN A 205 -14.86 -1.61 2.15
N ASN A 206 -14.70 -2.55 1.24
CA ASN A 206 -15.51 -2.60 0.00
C ASN A 206 -16.42 -3.83 -0.09
N ARG A 207 -16.34 -4.75 0.86
CA ARG A 207 -17.11 -6.00 0.85
C ARG A 207 -18.61 -5.72 0.68
N SER A 208 -19.20 -4.89 1.52
CA SER A 208 -20.62 -4.53 1.46
C SER A 208 -21.02 -3.78 0.19
N LEU A 209 -20.07 -3.17 -0.52
CA LEU A 209 -20.32 -2.52 -1.81
C LEU A 209 -20.31 -3.51 -2.98
N LEU A 210 -19.56 -4.61 -2.85
CA LEU A 210 -19.29 -5.56 -3.92
C LEU A 210 -19.98 -6.90 -3.75
N THR A 211 -20.31 -7.29 -2.51
CA THR A 211 -20.94 -8.57 -2.17
C THR A 211 -22.15 -8.38 -1.27
N ASN A 212 -23.18 -9.19 -1.49
CA ASN A 212 -24.33 -9.34 -0.62
C ASN A 212 -24.00 -10.23 0.60
N PRO A 213 -24.83 -10.23 1.66
CA PRO A 213 -24.62 -11.09 2.84
C PRO A 213 -24.58 -12.59 2.52
N ASP A 214 -25.25 -13.03 1.47
CA ASP A 214 -25.27 -14.42 0.99
C ASP A 214 -24.03 -14.80 0.16
N GLY A 215 -23.08 -13.87 -0.02
CA GLY A 215 -21.85 -14.06 -0.80
C GLY A 215 -22.02 -13.82 -2.30
N THR A 216 -23.23 -13.56 -2.81
CA THR A 216 -23.43 -13.18 -4.20
C THR A 216 -22.92 -11.76 -4.45
N PHE A 217 -22.70 -11.40 -5.72
CA PHE A 217 -22.22 -10.06 -6.06
C PHE A 217 -23.38 -9.06 -6.18
N THR A 218 -23.17 -7.87 -5.62
CA THR A 218 -24.03 -6.71 -5.90
C THR A 218 -23.97 -6.33 -7.38
N GLU A 219 -24.89 -5.50 -7.86
CA GLU A 219 -24.82 -4.98 -9.25
C GLU A 219 -23.47 -4.28 -9.51
N ARG A 220 -22.96 -3.50 -8.55
CA ARG A 220 -21.62 -2.91 -8.65
C ARG A 220 -20.52 -3.98 -8.73
N GLY A 221 -20.62 -5.04 -7.95
CA GLY A 221 -19.67 -6.17 -8.01
C GLY A 221 -19.69 -6.85 -9.38
N LYS A 222 -20.88 -7.07 -9.96
CA LYS A 222 -21.04 -7.63 -11.30
C LYS A 222 -20.47 -6.70 -12.38
N ASP A 223 -20.67 -5.38 -12.24
CA ASP A 223 -20.12 -4.39 -13.18
C ASP A 223 -18.59 -4.38 -13.16
N VAL A 224 -17.98 -4.44 -11.98
CA VAL A 224 -16.52 -4.55 -11.83
C VAL A 224 -16.00 -5.82 -12.52
N ILE A 225 -16.63 -6.97 -12.27
CA ILE A 225 -16.22 -8.26 -12.88
C ILE A 225 -16.40 -8.20 -14.41
N ARG A 226 -17.48 -7.59 -14.89
CA ARG A 226 -17.73 -7.41 -16.33
C ARG A 226 -16.64 -6.58 -17.01
N GLN A 227 -16.13 -5.54 -16.32
CA GLN A 227 -15.06 -4.68 -16.81
C GLN A 227 -13.66 -5.25 -16.57
N THR A 228 -13.52 -6.32 -15.79
CA THR A 228 -12.24 -7.00 -15.57
C THR A 228 -12.10 -8.15 -16.55
N PRO A 229 -11.11 -8.15 -17.47
CA PRO A 229 -10.91 -9.25 -18.45
C PRO A 229 -10.78 -10.63 -17.80
N PHE A 230 -10.13 -10.73 -16.62
CA PHE A 230 -10.01 -12.00 -15.87
C PHE A 230 -11.33 -12.46 -15.23
N ARG A 231 -12.42 -11.68 -15.32
CA ARG A 231 -13.78 -12.02 -14.87
C ARG A 231 -13.89 -12.43 -13.39
N ARG A 232 -13.00 -11.92 -12.57
CA ARG A 232 -13.00 -12.14 -11.11
C ARG A 232 -12.36 -10.96 -10.38
N PHE A 233 -12.56 -10.91 -9.07
CA PHE A 233 -11.76 -10.07 -8.17
C PHE A 233 -10.37 -10.67 -8.00
N GLY A 234 -9.38 -9.82 -7.72
CA GLY A 234 -8.04 -10.24 -7.32
C GLY A 234 -8.05 -10.89 -5.93
N ARG A 235 -7.18 -11.86 -5.72
CA ARG A 235 -6.85 -12.37 -4.39
C ARG A 235 -5.70 -11.54 -3.82
N PRO A 236 -5.72 -11.18 -2.52
CA PRO A 236 -4.69 -10.34 -1.90
C PRO A 236 -3.25 -10.86 -2.11
N ASP A 237 -3.06 -12.19 -2.17
CA ASP A 237 -1.77 -12.84 -2.42
C ASP A 237 -1.19 -12.52 -3.82
N GLU A 238 -2.00 -12.15 -4.79
CA GLU A 238 -1.56 -11.80 -6.14
C GLU A 238 -0.78 -10.45 -6.21
N LEU A 239 -0.76 -9.69 -5.12
CA LEU A 239 0.09 -8.49 -4.99
C LEU A 239 1.51 -8.82 -4.51
N CYS A 240 1.68 -9.97 -3.84
CA CYS A 240 2.91 -10.31 -3.11
C CYS A 240 4.13 -10.42 -4.02
N GLY A 241 3.99 -11.08 -5.17
CA GLY A 241 5.08 -11.22 -6.12
C GLY A 241 5.59 -9.88 -6.66
N THR A 242 4.69 -8.93 -6.92
CA THR A 242 5.07 -7.58 -7.36
C THR A 242 5.76 -6.80 -6.22
N ALA A 243 5.28 -6.92 -4.99
CA ALA A 243 5.92 -6.30 -3.83
C ALA A 243 7.33 -6.88 -3.60
N GLN A 244 7.49 -8.19 -3.63
CA GLN A 244 8.80 -8.86 -3.52
C GLN A 244 9.76 -8.41 -4.63
N TYR A 245 9.31 -8.41 -5.89
CA TYR A 245 10.09 -7.93 -7.03
C TYR A 245 10.61 -6.50 -6.79
N LEU A 246 9.74 -5.58 -6.43
CA LEU A 246 10.11 -4.18 -6.24
C LEU A 246 11.02 -3.93 -5.02
N ILE A 247 11.01 -4.80 -4.00
CA ILE A 247 11.94 -4.75 -2.85
C ILE A 247 13.29 -5.37 -3.22
N SER A 248 13.28 -6.41 -4.04
CA SER A 248 14.46 -7.22 -4.35
C SER A 248 15.43 -6.52 -5.31
N ASP A 249 16.61 -7.10 -5.47
CA ASP A 249 17.63 -6.61 -6.40
C ASP A 249 17.27 -6.90 -7.86
N ALA A 250 16.25 -7.75 -8.13
CA ALA A 250 15.70 -8.00 -9.48
C ALA A 250 15.13 -6.71 -10.11
N SER A 251 14.78 -5.71 -9.31
CA SER A 251 14.28 -4.42 -9.78
C SER A 251 15.30 -3.27 -9.63
N SER A 252 16.60 -3.59 -9.62
CA SER A 252 17.67 -2.59 -9.41
C SER A 252 17.66 -1.43 -10.41
N PHE A 253 17.15 -1.63 -11.62
CA PHE A 253 17.02 -0.57 -12.65
C PHE A 253 15.57 -0.09 -12.82
N VAL A 254 14.69 -0.30 -11.80
CA VAL A 254 13.28 0.06 -11.84
C VAL A 254 12.98 1.09 -10.75
N THR A 255 12.75 2.33 -11.16
CA THR A 255 12.33 3.43 -10.29
C THR A 255 11.34 4.33 -11.01
N GLY A 256 10.39 4.94 -10.32
CA GLY A 256 9.35 5.82 -10.87
C GLY A 256 8.20 5.07 -11.55
N THR A 257 8.17 3.73 -11.53
CA THR A 257 7.08 2.97 -12.16
C THR A 257 5.85 2.85 -11.27
N VAL A 258 4.71 2.68 -11.91
CA VAL A 258 3.46 2.24 -11.28
C VAL A 258 3.09 0.88 -11.85
N ALA A 259 3.38 -0.18 -11.12
CA ALA A 259 3.06 -1.54 -11.50
C ALA A 259 1.56 -1.81 -11.31
N VAL A 260 0.85 -2.08 -12.40
CA VAL A 260 -0.58 -2.39 -12.39
C VAL A 260 -0.80 -3.87 -12.12
N VAL A 261 -1.66 -4.20 -11.13
CA VAL A 261 -2.04 -5.57 -10.77
C VAL A 261 -3.57 -5.61 -10.66
N ASP A 262 -4.28 -5.81 -11.78
CA ASP A 262 -5.71 -5.52 -11.87
C ASP A 262 -6.54 -6.52 -12.71
N GLY A 263 -5.95 -7.61 -13.18
CA GLY A 263 -6.63 -8.58 -14.06
C GLY A 263 -7.05 -7.99 -15.41
N GLY A 264 -6.40 -6.90 -15.85
CA GLY A 264 -6.65 -6.21 -17.11
C GLY A 264 -7.72 -5.12 -17.05
N PHE A 265 -8.21 -4.76 -15.85
CA PHE A 265 -9.26 -3.74 -15.68
C PHE A 265 -8.89 -2.40 -16.35
N ASN A 266 -7.64 -1.97 -16.22
CA ASN A 266 -7.19 -0.68 -16.78
C ASN A 266 -7.12 -0.69 -18.32
N THR A 267 -6.95 -1.85 -18.93
CA THR A 267 -6.80 -1.99 -20.38
C THR A 267 -8.13 -2.26 -21.09
N PHE A 268 -9.21 -2.50 -20.33
CA PHE A 268 -10.51 -2.82 -20.91
C PHE A 268 -11.13 -1.59 -21.55
N ALA A 269 -11.27 -1.63 -22.85
CA ALA A 269 -12.06 -0.71 -23.66
C ALA A 269 -13.12 -1.51 -24.39
N MET A 270 -14.36 -0.99 -24.45
CA MET A 270 -15.40 -1.59 -25.27
C MET A 270 -15.18 -1.24 -26.73
#